data_4d837165123d9edfd0a7ab5996b60ff0
#
_entry.id   4d837165123d9edfd0a7ab5996b60ff0
#
_cell.length_a   1.000
_cell.length_b   1.000
_cell.length_c   1.000
_cell.angle_alpha   90.00
_cell.angle_beta   90.00
_cell.angle_gamma   90.00
#
_symmetry.space_group_name_H-M   'P 1'
#
loop_
_entity.id
_entity.type
_entity.pdbx_description
1 polymer ?
#
loop_
_entity_poly.entity_id
_entity_poly.type
_entity_poly.pdbx_seq_one_letter_code
_entity_poly.pdbx_strand_id
1 'polypeptide(L)'
;WGISRNRYWGTPLNIWECECGHQHSIGSIEELKSLSDNCPDEIELHRPYIDAVRIKCPKCKKPMKRVPEVIDCWFDSGAMPFAQHHYPFENKELFESQFPAQFISEAVDQTRGWFYSLLAESTLLFNKAPYENVVVMGLVLDENGQKMSKSKGNAVDPFDTLAAHGADAIRWFFYTCSAPWLPKRYQDKAVTEGQRKFMGTLW
;
A
#
# COMPACT_ATOMS: atom_id res chain seq x y z
N TRP A 1 4.19 12.06 10.55
CA TRP A 1 3.19 11.53 9.63
C TRP A 1 1.79 11.66 10.21
N GLY A 2 0.95 12.48 9.59
CA GLY A 2 -0.46 12.57 9.94
C GLY A 2 -1.22 11.42 9.27
N ILE A 3 -1.70 10.46 10.06
CA ILE A 3 -2.32 9.23 9.51
C ILE A 3 -3.83 9.33 9.30
N SER A 4 -4.49 10.33 9.86
CA SER A 4 -5.94 10.52 9.71
C SER A 4 -6.30 11.26 8.42
N ARG A 5 -7.40 10.86 7.77
CA ARG A 5 -7.93 11.50 6.55
C ARG A 5 -9.42 11.78 6.72
N ASN A 6 -9.79 12.99 6.36
CA ASN A 6 -11.21 13.38 6.30
C ASN A 6 -11.77 13.02 4.91
N ARG A 7 -12.18 11.76 4.77
CA ARG A 7 -12.84 11.24 3.56
C ARG A 7 -13.84 10.15 3.94
N TYR A 8 -14.73 9.81 3.04
CA TYR A 8 -15.75 8.79 3.30
C TYR A 8 -15.18 7.38 3.26
N TRP A 9 -14.47 7.02 2.18
CA TRP A 9 -13.97 5.67 1.95
C TRP A 9 -12.52 5.50 2.44
N GLY A 10 -12.26 4.37 3.05
CA GLY A 10 -10.96 3.94 3.58
C GLY A 10 -11.14 3.11 4.85
N THR A 11 -10.05 2.64 5.42
CA THR A 11 -10.03 1.91 6.70
C THR A 11 -10.41 2.87 7.84
N PRO A 12 -11.55 2.68 8.52
CA PRO A 12 -11.97 3.56 9.61
C PRO A 12 -10.98 3.56 10.77
N LEU A 13 -10.67 4.73 11.32
CA LEU A 13 -9.90 4.81 12.56
C LEU A 13 -10.67 4.11 13.70
N ASN A 14 -9.99 3.22 14.39
CA ASN A 14 -10.51 2.42 15.49
C ASN A 14 -10.53 3.18 16.83
N ILE A 15 -10.88 4.48 16.79
CA ILE A 15 -10.90 5.37 17.96
C ILE A 15 -12.33 5.83 18.24
N TRP A 16 -12.77 5.65 19.46
CA TRP A 16 -14.03 6.19 19.99
C TRP A 16 -13.75 7.34 20.93
N GLU A 17 -14.58 8.37 20.84
CA GLU A 17 -14.45 9.59 21.64
C GLU A 17 -15.73 9.85 22.45
N CYS A 18 -15.53 10.23 23.70
CA CYS A 18 -16.58 10.58 24.64
C CYS A 18 -16.71 12.09 24.81
N GLU A 19 -17.91 12.59 25.08
CA GLU A 19 -18.18 13.99 25.46
C GLU A 19 -17.33 14.46 26.66
N CYS A 20 -16.85 13.54 27.50
CA CYS A 20 -15.97 13.88 28.63
C CYS A 20 -14.49 14.05 28.20
N GLY A 21 -14.18 14.01 26.91
CA GLY A 21 -12.83 14.11 26.35
C GLY A 21 -12.00 12.83 26.45
N HIS A 22 -12.58 11.71 26.92
CA HIS A 22 -11.87 10.43 26.91
C HIS A 22 -11.89 9.81 25.53
N GLN A 23 -10.74 9.36 25.05
CA GLN A 23 -10.57 8.58 23.82
C GLN A 23 -10.20 7.14 24.17
N HIS A 24 -10.70 6.19 23.39
CA HIS A 24 -10.42 4.76 23.53
C HIS A 24 -10.17 4.16 22.15
N SER A 25 -9.08 3.44 22.01
CA SER A 25 -8.72 2.71 20.80
C SER A 25 -9.09 1.24 20.95
N ILE A 26 -9.85 0.68 20.01
CA ILE A 26 -10.27 -0.72 20.00
C ILE A 26 -9.26 -1.56 19.23
N GLY A 27 -8.79 -2.65 19.83
CA GLY A 27 -7.78 -3.53 19.27
C GLY A 27 -8.31 -4.80 18.58
N SER A 28 -9.57 -5.19 18.86
CA SER A 28 -10.18 -6.38 18.25
C SER A 28 -11.71 -6.31 18.18
N ILE A 29 -12.30 -7.20 17.37
CA ILE A 29 -13.77 -7.34 17.28
C ILE A 29 -14.34 -7.81 18.63
N GLU A 30 -13.65 -8.70 19.33
CA GLU A 30 -14.03 -9.21 20.64
C GLU A 30 -14.07 -8.08 21.68
N GLU A 31 -13.07 -7.21 21.68
CA GLU A 31 -13.05 -6.02 22.53
C GLU A 31 -14.22 -5.09 22.20
N LEU A 32 -14.44 -4.81 20.90
CA LEU A 32 -15.56 -3.98 20.45
C LEU A 32 -16.90 -4.52 20.96
N LYS A 33 -17.14 -5.81 20.80
CA LYS A 33 -18.37 -6.48 21.28
C LYS A 33 -18.51 -6.41 22.80
N SER A 34 -17.42 -6.60 23.52
CA SER A 34 -17.44 -6.58 25.00
C SER A 34 -17.78 -5.21 25.60
N LEU A 35 -17.45 -4.13 24.88
CA LEU A 35 -17.67 -2.74 25.30
C LEU A 35 -18.95 -2.12 24.72
N SER A 36 -19.63 -2.80 23.80
CA SER A 36 -20.80 -2.31 23.07
C SER A 36 -22.04 -3.12 23.36
N ASP A 37 -23.18 -2.45 23.58
CA ASP A 37 -24.48 -3.10 23.66
C ASP A 37 -25.19 -3.20 22.28
N ASN A 38 -24.65 -2.60 21.23
CA ASN A 38 -25.27 -2.53 19.91
C ASN A 38 -24.37 -2.99 18.76
N CYS A 39 -23.26 -3.66 19.05
CA CYS A 39 -22.42 -4.27 18.03
C CYS A 39 -23.07 -5.55 17.50
N PRO A 40 -23.31 -5.69 16.18
CA PRO A 40 -23.84 -6.93 15.61
C PRO A 40 -22.85 -8.10 15.77
N ASP A 41 -23.37 -9.33 15.74
CA ASP A 41 -22.53 -10.54 15.78
C ASP A 41 -21.61 -10.64 14.56
N GLU A 42 -22.11 -10.29 13.39
CA GLU A 42 -21.32 -10.10 12.16
C GLU A 42 -21.26 -8.60 11.84
N ILE A 43 -20.18 -7.96 12.21
CA ILE A 43 -19.97 -6.53 11.98
C ILE A 43 -19.17 -6.29 10.70
N GLU A 44 -19.69 -5.42 9.83
CA GLU A 44 -18.93 -4.82 8.73
C GLU A 44 -18.14 -3.63 9.28
N LEU A 45 -16.79 -3.69 9.19
CA LEU A 45 -15.89 -2.69 9.77
C LEU A 45 -15.76 -1.40 8.95
N HIS A 46 -16.39 -1.33 7.76
CA HIS A 46 -16.40 -0.11 6.95
C HIS A 46 -17.58 0.81 7.31
N ARG A 47 -17.48 2.05 6.83
CA ARG A 47 -18.57 3.01 6.92
C ARG A 47 -19.71 2.61 5.97
N PRO A 48 -20.98 2.81 6.34
CA PRO A 48 -21.46 3.49 7.54
C PRO A 48 -21.64 2.58 8.75
N TYR A 49 -21.44 1.28 8.63
CA TYR A 49 -21.83 0.27 9.62
C TYR A 49 -21.10 0.45 10.95
N ILE A 50 -19.78 0.57 10.93
CA ILE A 50 -18.97 0.77 12.13
C ILE A 50 -19.29 2.11 12.84
N ASP A 51 -19.74 3.13 12.10
CA ASP A 51 -20.11 4.43 12.65
C ASP A 51 -21.37 4.36 13.51
N ALA A 52 -22.20 3.33 13.35
CA ALA A 52 -23.40 3.10 14.16
C ALA A 52 -23.08 2.47 15.53
N VAL A 53 -21.93 1.82 15.69
CA VAL A 53 -21.54 1.15 16.91
C VAL A 53 -21.15 2.16 17.98
N ARG A 54 -21.69 1.97 19.19
CA ARG A 54 -21.39 2.77 20.38
C ARG A 54 -20.73 1.90 21.42
N ILE A 55 -19.71 2.41 22.10
CA ILE A 55 -19.11 1.74 23.25
C ILE A 55 -19.33 2.53 24.53
N LYS A 56 -19.24 1.87 25.67
CA LYS A 56 -19.36 2.53 26.98
C LYS A 56 -18.05 3.17 27.40
N CYS A 57 -18.07 4.45 27.72
CA CYS A 57 -16.90 5.14 28.22
C CYS A 57 -16.42 4.51 29.55
N PRO A 58 -15.16 4.06 29.64
CA PRO A 58 -14.63 3.48 30.86
C PRO A 58 -14.61 4.49 32.04
N LYS A 59 -14.49 5.81 31.73
CA LYS A 59 -14.45 6.86 32.76
C LYS A 59 -15.83 7.29 33.27
N CYS A 60 -16.73 7.67 32.36
CA CYS A 60 -18.00 8.29 32.76
C CYS A 60 -19.25 7.44 32.46
N LYS A 61 -19.06 6.27 31.84
CA LYS A 61 -20.10 5.30 31.45
C LYS A 61 -21.08 5.78 30.38
N LYS A 62 -20.92 7.02 29.87
CA LYS A 62 -21.70 7.53 28.74
C LYS A 62 -21.31 6.84 27.42
N PRO A 63 -22.20 6.84 26.40
CA PRO A 63 -21.86 6.29 25.09
C PRO A 63 -20.80 7.14 24.40
N MET A 64 -19.86 6.44 23.77
CA MET A 64 -18.83 7.03 22.93
C MET A 64 -19.17 6.82 21.47
N LYS A 65 -18.72 7.73 20.61
CA LYS A 65 -18.86 7.66 19.15
C LYS A 65 -17.49 7.47 18.52
N ARG A 66 -17.42 6.70 17.44
CA ARG A 66 -16.21 6.61 16.64
C ARG A 66 -15.91 7.98 15.99
N VAL A 67 -14.63 8.35 15.90
CA VAL A 67 -14.19 9.52 15.14
C VAL A 67 -14.48 9.32 13.65
N PRO A 68 -14.90 10.36 12.89
CA PRO A 68 -15.36 10.19 11.51
C PRO A 68 -14.23 9.88 10.50
N GLU A 69 -12.98 10.10 10.87
CA GLU A 69 -11.84 9.95 9.99
C GLU A 69 -11.56 8.49 9.63
N VAL A 70 -10.84 8.32 8.53
CA VAL A 70 -10.27 7.05 8.08
C VAL A 70 -8.74 7.13 8.11
N ILE A 71 -8.08 5.99 8.08
CA ILE A 71 -6.63 5.88 8.03
C ILE A 71 -6.13 6.27 6.63
N ASP A 72 -4.93 6.81 6.55
CA ASP A 72 -4.21 7.03 5.30
C ASP A 72 -3.95 5.69 4.59
N CYS A 73 -4.21 5.61 3.29
CA CYS A 73 -3.98 4.40 2.49
C CYS A 73 -2.50 3.93 2.52
N TRP A 74 -1.56 4.82 2.79
CA TRP A 74 -0.16 4.42 2.99
C TRP A 74 0.07 3.63 4.27
N PHE A 75 -0.78 3.80 5.29
CA PHE A 75 -0.79 2.92 6.45
C PHE A 75 -1.25 1.51 6.06
N ASP A 76 -2.37 1.39 5.34
CA ASP A 76 -2.85 0.08 4.87
C ASP A 76 -1.78 -0.67 4.07
N SER A 77 -1.08 0.03 3.16
CA SER A 77 0.00 -0.57 2.37
C SER A 77 1.25 -0.90 3.19
N GLY A 78 1.56 -0.11 4.21
CA GLY A 78 2.66 -0.35 5.15
C GLY A 78 2.40 -1.52 6.10
N ALA A 79 1.13 -1.74 6.44
CA ALA A 79 0.67 -2.87 7.27
C ALA A 79 0.70 -4.23 6.54
N MET A 80 0.84 -4.26 5.22
CA MET A 80 0.73 -5.46 4.39
C MET A 80 1.54 -6.66 4.91
N PRO A 81 2.81 -6.53 5.36
CA PRO A 81 3.60 -7.69 5.77
C PRO A 81 2.97 -8.52 6.88
N PHE A 82 2.24 -7.91 7.79
CA PHE A 82 1.60 -8.58 8.92
C PHE A 82 0.07 -8.68 8.78
N ALA A 83 -0.56 -7.69 8.17
CA ALA A 83 -2.01 -7.67 8.00
C ALA A 83 -2.51 -8.78 7.07
N GLN A 84 -1.78 -9.12 6.00
CA GLN A 84 -2.14 -10.22 5.08
C GLN A 84 -2.22 -11.59 5.78
N HIS A 85 -1.52 -11.75 6.89
CA HIS A 85 -1.51 -12.98 7.68
C HIS A 85 -2.48 -12.93 8.87
N HIS A 86 -3.17 -11.82 9.07
CA HIS A 86 -3.97 -11.55 10.28
C HIS A 86 -3.14 -11.71 11.57
N TYR A 87 -1.85 -11.37 11.49
CA TYR A 87 -0.95 -11.39 12.64
C TYR A 87 -1.35 -10.32 13.66
N PRO A 88 -1.29 -10.57 14.98
CA PRO A 88 -0.76 -11.77 15.66
C PRO A 88 -1.81 -12.86 15.94
N PHE A 89 -3.04 -12.73 15.48
CA PHE A 89 -4.16 -13.60 15.82
C PHE A 89 -4.13 -14.92 15.06
N GLU A 90 -3.64 -14.90 13.81
CA GLU A 90 -3.55 -16.07 12.93
C GLU A 90 -2.18 -16.11 12.24
N ASN A 91 -1.83 -17.26 11.65
CA ASN A 91 -0.66 -17.45 10.77
C ASN A 91 0.68 -16.94 11.31
N LYS A 92 0.87 -16.96 12.62
CA LYS A 92 2.05 -16.41 13.29
C LYS A 92 3.35 -17.03 12.77
N GLU A 93 3.43 -18.36 12.68
CA GLU A 93 4.62 -19.06 12.21
C GLU A 93 4.95 -18.72 10.74
N LEU A 94 3.92 -18.58 9.91
CA LEU A 94 4.07 -18.19 8.51
C LEU A 94 4.63 -16.77 8.40
N PHE A 95 4.07 -15.81 9.14
CA PHE A 95 4.60 -14.45 9.22
C PHE A 95 6.06 -14.43 9.67
N GLU A 96 6.37 -15.09 10.79
CA GLU A 96 7.73 -15.12 11.35
C GLU A 96 8.77 -15.74 10.40
N SER A 97 8.36 -16.70 9.56
CA SER A 97 9.21 -17.33 8.55
C SER A 97 9.48 -16.44 7.32
N GLN A 98 8.62 -15.46 7.05
CA GLN A 98 8.69 -14.59 5.88
C GLN A 98 9.09 -13.14 6.20
N PHE A 99 9.23 -12.81 7.48
CA PHE A 99 9.54 -11.46 7.92
C PHE A 99 10.94 -11.38 8.57
N PRO A 100 11.81 -10.48 8.09
CA PRO A 100 11.63 -9.53 6.98
C PRO A 100 11.64 -10.20 5.60
N ALA A 101 11.07 -9.54 4.60
CA ALA A 101 11.19 -9.97 3.22
C ALA A 101 12.66 -9.92 2.74
N GLN A 102 13.09 -10.88 1.94
CA GLN A 102 14.45 -10.91 1.40
C GLN A 102 14.74 -9.69 0.53
N PHE A 103 13.77 -9.25 -0.25
CA PHE A 103 13.85 -7.99 -0.99
C PHE A 103 12.46 -7.44 -1.32
N ILE A 104 12.41 -6.12 -1.56
CA ILE A 104 11.30 -5.44 -2.21
C ILE A 104 11.82 -4.65 -3.40
N SER A 105 10.95 -4.36 -4.38
CA SER A 105 11.33 -3.63 -5.58
C SER A 105 10.21 -2.71 -6.03
N GLU A 106 10.51 -1.44 -6.14
CA GLU A 106 9.66 -0.37 -6.68
C GLU A 106 10.53 0.80 -7.18
N ALA A 107 9.91 1.82 -7.77
CA ALA A 107 10.62 2.99 -8.23
C ALA A 107 11.01 3.95 -7.10
N VAL A 108 11.94 4.86 -7.38
CA VAL A 108 12.55 5.78 -6.42
C VAL A 108 11.56 6.72 -5.71
N ASP A 109 10.41 6.99 -6.30
CA ASP A 109 9.34 7.80 -5.68
C ASP A 109 8.76 7.16 -4.43
N GLN A 110 8.89 5.83 -4.27
CA GLN A 110 8.44 5.10 -3.09
C GLN A 110 9.29 5.33 -1.82
N THR A 111 10.37 6.07 -1.92
CA THR A 111 11.09 6.61 -0.75
C THR A 111 10.22 7.58 0.08
N ARG A 112 9.18 8.14 -0.53
CA ARG A 112 8.14 8.97 0.12
C ARG A 112 6.75 8.34 0.03
N GLY A 113 6.67 7.04 -0.07
CA GLY A 113 5.45 6.26 -0.15
C GLY A 113 5.62 4.93 0.56
N TRP A 114 5.56 3.84 -0.18
CA TRP A 114 5.54 2.48 0.36
C TRP A 114 6.80 2.08 1.15
N PHE A 115 8.00 2.41 0.68
CA PHE A 115 9.22 2.09 1.43
C PHE A 115 9.24 2.75 2.80
N TYR A 116 8.76 4.02 2.87
CA TYR A 116 8.67 4.75 4.12
C TYR A 116 7.61 4.16 5.06
N SER A 117 6.38 3.90 4.58
CA SER A 117 5.31 3.38 5.43
C SER A 117 5.62 1.98 5.97
N LEU A 118 6.15 1.08 5.13
CA LEU A 118 6.66 -0.22 5.56
C LEU A 118 7.67 -0.09 6.71
N LEU A 119 8.67 0.77 6.52
CA LEU A 119 9.75 0.93 7.50
C LEU A 119 9.24 1.57 8.80
N ALA A 120 8.38 2.59 8.71
CA ALA A 120 7.83 3.27 9.86
C ALA A 120 7.00 2.33 10.75
N GLU A 121 6.05 1.61 10.17
CA GLU A 121 5.18 0.70 10.91
C GLU A 121 5.93 -0.49 11.49
N SER A 122 6.79 -1.11 10.68
CA SER A 122 7.60 -2.24 11.13
C SER A 122 8.55 -1.87 12.27
N THR A 123 9.17 -0.69 12.20
CA THR A 123 10.04 -0.21 13.27
C THR A 123 9.25 0.04 14.57
N LEU A 124 8.06 0.64 14.46
CA LEU A 124 7.20 0.89 15.62
C LEU A 124 6.69 -0.39 16.28
N LEU A 125 6.31 -1.40 15.48
CA LEU A 125 5.70 -2.62 15.98
C LEU A 125 6.73 -3.68 16.38
N PHE A 126 7.81 -3.83 15.62
CA PHE A 126 8.75 -4.95 15.75
C PHE A 126 10.18 -4.51 16.05
N ASN A 127 10.47 -3.21 16.08
CA ASN A 127 11.82 -2.65 16.18
C ASN A 127 12.80 -3.27 15.15
N LYS A 128 12.28 -3.53 13.93
CA LYS A 128 13.00 -4.24 12.87
C LYS A 128 12.55 -3.71 11.50
N ALA A 129 13.50 -3.66 10.54
CA ALA A 129 13.15 -3.34 9.16
C ALA A 129 12.31 -4.48 8.53
N PRO A 130 11.33 -4.18 7.66
CA PRO A 130 10.44 -5.18 7.05
C PRO A 130 11.04 -5.87 5.84
N TYR A 131 12.22 -5.46 5.41
CA TYR A 131 12.96 -6.00 4.26
C TYR A 131 14.47 -5.96 4.51
N GLU A 132 15.19 -6.89 3.90
CA GLU A 132 16.65 -6.95 3.96
C GLU A 132 17.30 -6.14 2.84
N ASN A 133 16.70 -6.14 1.65
CA ASN A 133 17.19 -5.45 0.47
C ASN A 133 16.09 -4.65 -0.22
N VAL A 134 16.46 -3.53 -0.83
CA VAL A 134 15.57 -2.71 -1.67
C VAL A 134 16.18 -2.56 -3.05
N VAL A 135 15.50 -3.09 -4.05
CA VAL A 135 15.85 -2.87 -5.46
C VAL A 135 15.08 -1.65 -5.96
N VAL A 136 15.75 -0.51 -5.97
CA VAL A 136 15.14 0.77 -6.37
C VAL A 136 15.29 0.98 -7.87
N MET A 137 14.17 1.08 -8.58
CA MET A 137 14.15 1.28 -10.02
C MET A 137 14.09 2.77 -10.39
N GLY A 138 14.77 3.12 -11.50
CA GLY A 138 14.67 4.43 -12.11
C GLY A 138 13.30 4.65 -12.76
N LEU A 139 12.90 5.92 -12.90
CA LEU A 139 11.64 6.31 -13.55
C LEU A 139 11.68 6.03 -15.06
N VAL A 140 10.53 5.75 -15.63
CA VAL A 140 10.34 5.72 -17.10
C VAL A 140 10.04 7.13 -17.57
N LEU A 141 10.87 7.60 -18.52
CA LEU A 141 10.80 8.93 -19.12
C LEU A 141 10.33 8.81 -20.58
N ASP A 142 9.87 9.91 -21.16
CA ASP A 142 9.61 9.96 -22.60
C ASP A 142 10.90 9.89 -23.43
N GLU A 143 10.79 9.86 -24.75
CA GLU A 143 11.93 9.78 -25.67
C GLU A 143 12.92 10.94 -25.51
N ASN A 144 12.46 12.11 -25.05
CA ASN A 144 13.27 13.30 -24.80
C ASN A 144 13.88 13.33 -23.39
N GLY A 145 13.62 12.30 -22.56
CA GLY A 145 14.10 12.24 -21.18
C GLY A 145 13.29 13.10 -20.22
N GLN A 146 12.06 13.49 -20.57
CA GLN A 146 11.16 14.24 -19.71
C GLN A 146 10.26 13.28 -18.92
N LYS A 147 9.90 13.64 -17.68
CA LYS A 147 8.93 12.90 -16.89
C LYS A 147 7.58 12.88 -17.60
N MET A 148 7.05 11.68 -17.80
CA MET A 148 5.72 11.48 -18.39
C MET A 148 4.63 12.04 -17.47
N SER A 149 3.64 12.71 -18.07
CA SER A 149 2.50 13.27 -17.35
C SER A 149 1.30 13.37 -18.29
N LYS A 150 0.12 12.98 -17.82
CA LYS A 150 -1.13 13.13 -18.58
C LYS A 150 -1.40 14.59 -18.95
N SER A 151 -1.08 15.53 -18.06
CA SER A 151 -1.28 16.98 -18.30
C SER A 151 -0.36 17.54 -19.37
N LYS A 152 0.79 16.93 -19.65
CA LYS A 152 1.71 17.32 -20.72
C LYS A 152 1.47 16.61 -22.04
N GLY A 153 0.60 15.61 -22.06
CA GLY A 153 0.29 14.83 -23.25
C GLY A 153 1.45 13.93 -23.75
N ASN A 154 2.50 13.74 -22.93
CA ASN A 154 3.65 12.90 -23.25
C ASN A 154 3.63 11.52 -22.56
N ALA A 155 2.51 11.14 -21.97
CA ALA A 155 2.33 9.83 -21.38
C ALA A 155 2.01 8.81 -22.47
N VAL A 156 2.72 7.68 -22.46
CA VAL A 156 2.45 6.53 -23.33
C VAL A 156 1.42 5.64 -22.64
N ASP A 157 0.39 5.22 -23.37
CA ASP A 157 -0.59 4.27 -22.85
C ASP A 157 0.03 2.85 -22.87
N PRO A 158 0.11 2.18 -21.70
CA PRO A 158 0.66 0.83 -21.63
C PRO A 158 -0.12 -0.19 -22.44
N PHE A 159 -1.44 -0.04 -22.57
CA PHE A 159 -2.28 -0.99 -23.32
C PHE A 159 -2.07 -0.87 -24.82
N ASP A 160 -1.91 0.33 -25.36
CA ASP A 160 -1.57 0.55 -26.77
C ASP A 160 -0.21 -0.03 -27.08
N THR A 161 0.76 0.17 -26.19
CA THR A 161 2.12 -0.40 -26.30
C THR A 161 2.09 -1.94 -26.26
N LEU A 162 1.33 -2.53 -25.34
CA LEU A 162 1.15 -3.98 -25.27
C LEU A 162 0.49 -4.56 -26.52
N ALA A 163 -0.51 -3.87 -27.07
CA ALA A 163 -1.17 -4.27 -28.31
C ALA A 163 -0.23 -4.21 -29.53
N ALA A 164 0.66 -3.20 -29.58
CA ALA A 164 1.58 -3.01 -30.70
C ALA A 164 2.79 -3.97 -30.67
N HIS A 165 3.36 -4.25 -29.52
CA HIS A 165 4.65 -4.95 -29.39
C HIS A 165 4.57 -6.29 -28.67
N GLY A 166 3.51 -6.55 -27.91
CA GLY A 166 3.42 -7.69 -27.01
C GLY A 166 4.20 -7.49 -25.71
N ALA A 167 3.80 -8.21 -24.67
CA ALA A 167 4.37 -8.05 -23.32
C ALA A 167 5.86 -8.43 -23.24
N ASP A 168 6.27 -9.48 -23.93
CA ASP A 168 7.66 -9.97 -23.84
C ASP A 168 8.67 -9.01 -24.48
N ALA A 169 8.31 -8.35 -25.57
CA ALA A 169 9.17 -7.34 -26.21
C ALA A 169 9.39 -6.13 -25.28
N ILE A 170 8.34 -5.68 -24.60
CA ILE A 170 8.38 -4.58 -23.64
C ILE A 170 9.22 -4.98 -22.41
N ARG A 171 9.00 -6.17 -21.86
CA ARG A 171 9.79 -6.70 -20.73
C ARG A 171 11.26 -6.81 -21.10
N TRP A 172 11.57 -7.34 -22.29
CA TRP A 172 12.93 -7.43 -22.78
C TRP A 172 13.60 -6.06 -22.88
N PHE A 173 12.89 -5.07 -23.42
CA PHE A 173 13.38 -3.70 -23.47
C PHE A 173 13.72 -3.18 -22.06
N PHE A 174 12.82 -3.30 -21.09
CA PHE A 174 13.06 -2.79 -19.73
C PHE A 174 14.23 -3.49 -19.02
N TYR A 175 14.48 -4.75 -19.29
CA TYR A 175 15.61 -5.46 -18.68
C TYR A 175 16.95 -5.15 -19.35
N THR A 176 16.95 -4.73 -20.61
CA THR A 176 18.19 -4.60 -21.40
C THR A 176 18.60 -3.17 -21.75
N CYS A 177 17.67 -2.20 -21.65
CA CYS A 177 17.95 -0.83 -22.10
C CYS A 177 18.92 -0.05 -21.21
N SER A 178 18.99 -0.35 -19.92
CA SER A 178 19.90 0.28 -18.95
C SER A 178 19.91 -0.47 -17.63
N ALA A 179 20.83 -0.11 -16.73
CA ALA A 179 20.81 -0.64 -15.35
C ALA A 179 19.48 -0.31 -14.64
N PRO A 180 18.98 -1.20 -13.76
CA PRO A 180 17.65 -1.05 -13.13
C PRO A 180 17.42 0.29 -12.44
N TRP A 181 18.43 0.81 -11.75
CA TRP A 181 18.35 2.07 -10.98
C TRP A 181 18.48 3.35 -11.82
N LEU A 182 18.81 3.23 -13.12
CA LEU A 182 18.88 4.39 -13.99
C LEU A 182 17.52 4.71 -14.61
N PRO A 183 17.19 5.99 -14.83
CA PRO A 183 16.01 6.37 -15.59
C PRO A 183 16.04 5.78 -16.99
N LYS A 184 14.88 5.30 -17.47
CA LYS A 184 14.73 4.66 -18.78
C LYS A 184 13.94 5.56 -19.72
N ARG A 185 14.52 5.87 -20.89
CA ARG A 185 13.78 6.58 -21.95
C ARG A 185 13.01 5.57 -22.77
N TYR A 186 11.69 5.67 -22.73
CA TYR A 186 10.84 4.80 -23.54
C TYR A 186 10.81 5.27 -24.99
N GLN A 187 11.03 4.34 -25.91
CA GLN A 187 10.97 4.56 -27.35
C GLN A 187 10.43 3.31 -28.04
N ASP A 188 9.34 3.41 -28.79
CA ASP A 188 8.76 2.30 -29.56
C ASP A 188 9.76 1.65 -30.52
N LYS A 189 10.61 2.47 -31.14
CA LYS A 189 11.67 2.00 -32.05
C LYS A 189 12.66 1.08 -31.33
N ALA A 190 13.03 1.37 -30.10
CA ALA A 190 13.95 0.55 -29.31
C ALA A 190 13.31 -0.78 -28.88
N VAL A 191 12.01 -0.78 -28.56
CA VAL A 191 11.24 -2.01 -28.28
C VAL A 191 11.21 -2.90 -29.53
N THR A 192 10.83 -2.33 -30.68
CA THR A 192 10.82 -3.05 -31.98
C THR A 192 12.19 -3.62 -32.35
N GLU A 193 13.25 -2.87 -32.11
CA GLU A 193 14.62 -3.31 -32.40
C GLU A 193 15.03 -4.50 -31.53
N GLY A 194 14.73 -4.46 -30.21
CA GLY A 194 14.98 -5.56 -29.29
C GLY A 194 14.21 -6.82 -29.71
N GLN A 195 12.93 -6.65 -30.07
CA GLN A 195 12.09 -7.74 -30.55
C GLN A 195 12.68 -8.40 -31.80
N ARG A 196 13.06 -7.61 -32.79
CA ARG A 196 13.61 -8.13 -34.07
C ARG A 196 14.98 -8.78 -33.92
N LYS A 197 15.90 -8.17 -33.17
CA LYS A 197 17.26 -8.64 -33.00
C LYS A 197 17.40 -9.86 -32.13
N PHE A 198 16.64 -9.92 -31.02
CA PHE A 198 16.74 -11.02 -30.06
C PHE A 198 15.67 -12.07 -30.29
N MET A 199 14.40 -11.68 -30.13
CA MET A 199 13.29 -12.66 -30.18
C MET A 199 13.14 -13.28 -31.57
N GLY A 200 13.24 -12.46 -32.65
CA GLY A 200 13.17 -12.96 -34.01
C GLY A 200 14.37 -13.81 -34.44
N THR A 201 15.49 -13.76 -33.71
CA THR A 201 16.64 -14.66 -33.94
C THR A 201 16.54 -15.93 -33.12
N LEU A 202 15.95 -15.85 -31.92
CA LEU A 202 15.75 -16.99 -31.02
C LEU A 202 14.67 -17.94 -31.55
N TRP A 203 13.59 -17.41 -32.12
CA TRP A 203 12.47 -18.16 -32.67
C TRP A 203 12.78 -18.67 -34.09
#